data_584205dff5eda00064920247162c7ce8
#
_entry.id   584205dff5eda00064920247162c7ce8
#
_cell.length_a   1.000
_cell.length_b   1.000
_cell.length_c   1.000
_cell.angle_alpha   90.00
_cell.angle_beta   90.00
_cell.angle_gamma   90.00
#
_symmetry.space_group_name_H-M   'P 1'
#
loop_
_entity.id
_entity.type
_entity.pdbx_description
1 polymer ?
#
loop_
_entity_poly.entity_id
_entity_poly.type
_entity_poly.pdbx_seq_one_letter_code
_entity_poly.pdbx_strand_id
1 'polypeptide(L)'
;MRYMELASEFDLKEIERMTKEYVSKLDLQKMIDDSSDKREKIMFIEGPPTLNGEPHAGHLRGRVFKDLWYRFNILNSKNVVFNAGWDTQGLPVELQAEKELGIKNGKGEITTQQQIENLVEQCKKIVSKFHQKWLDVDKKLGMSFDQENAYWTYKDEYIEKEWKLLKRAHENDILTEGYRVVAYCPSCQTSLSHSEVNQGYEMVQDPSLYYKVKLEDEDVYLIVWTTMPFTLVTDAMVGFNPDEEYVYVSAGNETWIVGKI
;
A
#
# COMPACT_ATOMS: atom_id res chain seq x y z
N MET A 1 -41.41 -1.11 -36.40
CA MET A 1 -40.50 -0.32 -35.60
C MET A 1 -41.28 0.79 -34.93
N ARG A 2 -41.39 0.85 -33.61
CA ARG A 2 -41.93 2.02 -32.91
C ARG A 2 -40.79 3.01 -32.75
N TYR A 3 -40.89 4.16 -33.35
CA TYR A 3 -39.99 5.26 -33.11
C TYR A 3 -40.22 5.75 -31.67
N MET A 4 -39.16 5.85 -30.86
CA MET A 4 -39.25 6.56 -29.59
C MET A 4 -39.42 8.05 -29.91
N GLU A 5 -40.42 8.71 -29.33
CA GLU A 5 -40.49 10.15 -29.30
C GLU A 5 -39.30 10.68 -28.54
N LEU A 6 -38.48 11.48 -29.18
CA LEU A 6 -37.37 12.18 -28.52
C LEU A 6 -37.93 13.34 -27.71
N ALA A 7 -37.48 13.53 -26.48
CA ALA A 7 -37.82 14.69 -25.69
C ALA A 7 -37.38 15.98 -26.41
N SER A 8 -38.20 17.01 -26.33
CA SER A 8 -37.90 18.33 -26.94
C SER A 8 -36.71 19.05 -26.31
N GLU A 9 -36.31 18.66 -25.11
CA GLU A 9 -35.20 19.20 -24.37
C GLU A 9 -34.21 18.11 -23.99
N PHE A 10 -32.90 18.44 -23.99
CA PHE A 10 -31.84 17.52 -23.58
C PHE A 10 -31.71 17.57 -22.05
N ASP A 11 -32.17 16.51 -21.37
CA ASP A 11 -31.98 16.30 -19.94
C ASP A 11 -31.00 15.12 -19.72
N LEU A 12 -29.76 15.44 -19.36
CA LEU A 12 -28.71 14.45 -19.11
C LEU A 12 -29.07 13.49 -17.96
N LYS A 13 -29.71 14.00 -16.92
CA LYS A 13 -30.09 13.18 -15.75
C LYS A 13 -31.18 12.16 -16.12
N GLU A 14 -32.14 12.57 -16.91
CA GLU A 14 -33.21 11.68 -17.36
C GLU A 14 -32.67 10.63 -18.33
N ILE A 15 -31.79 11.01 -19.26
CA ILE A 15 -31.11 10.06 -20.16
C ILE A 15 -30.30 9.05 -19.34
N GLU A 16 -29.55 9.51 -18.36
CA GLU A 16 -28.78 8.62 -17.48
C GLU A 16 -29.68 7.66 -16.70
N ARG A 17 -30.78 8.15 -16.16
CA ARG A 17 -31.76 7.32 -15.45
C ARG A 17 -32.35 6.24 -16.38
N MET A 18 -32.81 6.62 -17.55
CA MET A 18 -33.38 5.70 -18.54
C MET A 18 -32.37 4.66 -19.02
N THR A 19 -31.12 5.09 -19.24
CA THR A 19 -30.05 4.19 -19.65
C THR A 19 -29.74 3.17 -18.56
N LYS A 20 -29.62 3.60 -17.30
CA LYS A 20 -29.41 2.71 -16.14
C LYS A 20 -30.55 1.70 -15.99
N GLU A 21 -31.79 2.15 -16.14
CA GLU A 21 -32.96 1.27 -16.08
C GLU A 21 -32.96 0.25 -17.22
N TYR A 22 -32.58 0.65 -18.43
CA TYR A 22 -32.48 -0.26 -19.56
C TYR A 22 -31.37 -1.30 -19.34
N VAL A 23 -30.17 -0.84 -18.99
CA VAL A 23 -28.98 -1.69 -18.77
C VAL A 23 -29.20 -2.67 -17.61
N SER A 24 -29.90 -2.25 -16.54
CA SER A 24 -30.19 -3.14 -15.41
C SER A 24 -31.08 -4.34 -15.73
N LYS A 25 -31.79 -4.30 -16.88
CA LYS A 25 -32.60 -5.40 -17.39
C LYS A 25 -31.82 -6.36 -18.29
N LEU A 26 -30.57 -6.02 -18.64
CA LEU A 26 -29.68 -6.81 -19.46
C LEU A 26 -28.73 -7.59 -18.57
N ASP A 27 -28.55 -8.86 -18.83
CA ASP A 27 -27.45 -9.66 -18.29
C ASP A 27 -26.24 -9.48 -19.20
N LEU A 28 -25.52 -8.35 -18.99
CA LEU A 28 -24.38 -7.99 -19.83
C LEU A 28 -23.26 -9.02 -19.73
N GLN A 29 -23.01 -9.59 -18.55
CA GLN A 29 -21.97 -10.60 -18.37
C GLN A 29 -22.29 -11.86 -19.19
N LYS A 30 -23.51 -12.36 -19.09
CA LYS A 30 -23.96 -13.50 -19.89
C LYS A 30 -23.87 -13.23 -21.40
N MET A 31 -24.26 -12.02 -21.84
CA MET A 31 -24.16 -11.65 -23.27
C MET A 31 -22.70 -11.63 -23.76
N ILE A 32 -21.74 -11.22 -22.88
CA ILE A 32 -20.32 -11.23 -23.18
C ILE A 32 -19.81 -12.67 -23.24
N ASP A 33 -20.16 -13.50 -22.26
CA ASP A 33 -19.72 -14.89 -22.15
C ASP A 33 -20.25 -15.75 -23.34
N ASP A 34 -21.52 -15.63 -23.66
CA ASP A 34 -22.14 -16.33 -24.79
C ASP A 34 -21.51 -16.00 -26.16
N SER A 35 -20.89 -14.81 -26.25
CA SER A 35 -20.27 -14.34 -27.48
C SER A 35 -18.77 -14.67 -27.57
N SER A 36 -18.16 -15.18 -26.50
CA SER A 36 -16.68 -15.19 -26.30
C SER A 36 -15.95 -16.45 -26.78
N ASP A 37 -16.63 -17.63 -26.87
CA ASP A 37 -15.97 -18.94 -26.98
C ASP A 37 -15.07 -19.16 -28.21
N LYS A 38 -15.24 -18.37 -29.28
CA LYS A 38 -14.48 -18.52 -30.54
C LYS A 38 -13.48 -17.40 -30.79
N ARG A 39 -13.27 -16.49 -29.82
CA ARG A 39 -12.45 -15.31 -29.97
C ARG A 39 -11.04 -15.53 -29.40
N GLU A 40 -10.08 -14.73 -29.83
CA GLU A 40 -8.76 -14.70 -29.23
C GLU A 40 -8.86 -14.31 -27.75
N LYS A 41 -8.33 -15.18 -26.90
CA LYS A 41 -8.37 -14.99 -25.45
C LYS A 41 -7.24 -14.09 -24.99
N ILE A 42 -7.59 -13.04 -24.27
CA ILE A 42 -6.65 -12.17 -23.57
C ILE A 42 -7.00 -12.09 -22.08
N MET A 43 -6.02 -11.84 -21.23
CA MET A 43 -6.22 -11.81 -19.79
C MET A 43 -5.80 -10.46 -19.22
N PHE A 44 -6.59 -9.95 -18.29
CA PHE A 44 -6.22 -8.84 -17.42
C PHE A 44 -6.02 -9.34 -15.99
N ILE A 45 -4.88 -9.00 -15.41
CA ILE A 45 -4.57 -9.30 -14.02
C ILE A 45 -4.81 -8.04 -13.20
N GLU A 46 -5.78 -8.10 -12.29
CA GLU A 46 -6.12 -7.00 -11.40
C GLU A 46 -5.01 -6.76 -10.36
N GLY A 47 -4.62 -5.51 -10.18
CA GLY A 47 -3.98 -5.04 -8.96
C GLY A 47 -5.08 -4.60 -7.98
N PRO A 48 -5.44 -5.43 -7.00
CA PRO A 48 -6.65 -5.26 -6.23
C PRO A 48 -6.56 -4.07 -5.28
N PRO A 49 -7.65 -3.30 -5.09
CA PRO A 49 -7.69 -2.27 -4.07
C PRO A 49 -7.78 -2.88 -2.68
N THR A 50 -7.14 -2.23 -1.71
CA THR A 50 -7.22 -2.62 -0.30
C THR A 50 -8.55 -2.17 0.30
N LEU A 51 -9.26 -3.09 0.97
CA LEU A 51 -10.55 -2.84 1.60
C LEU A 51 -10.42 -2.28 3.02
N ASN A 52 -9.66 -1.21 3.18
CA ASN A 52 -9.44 -0.53 4.47
C ASN A 52 -10.16 0.82 4.57
N GLY A 53 -10.83 1.27 3.51
CA GLY A 53 -11.48 2.58 3.45
C GLY A 53 -12.43 2.74 2.26
N GLU A 54 -13.06 3.90 2.20
CA GLU A 54 -13.94 4.26 1.09
C GLU A 54 -13.14 4.59 -0.18
N PRO A 55 -13.66 4.29 -1.38
CA PRO A 55 -13.02 4.68 -2.62
C PRO A 55 -12.99 6.21 -2.76
N HIS A 56 -11.85 6.74 -3.15
CA HIS A 56 -11.65 8.16 -3.47
C HIS A 56 -11.44 8.36 -4.97
N ALA A 57 -11.42 9.61 -5.44
CA ALA A 57 -11.31 9.96 -6.86
C ALA A 57 -10.14 9.28 -7.60
N GLY A 58 -9.00 9.09 -6.92
CA GLY A 58 -7.85 8.36 -7.48
C GLY A 58 -8.16 6.90 -7.79
N HIS A 59 -8.88 6.22 -6.87
CA HIS A 59 -9.37 4.86 -7.09
C HIS A 59 -10.36 4.80 -8.26
N LEU A 60 -11.33 5.74 -8.30
CA LEU A 60 -12.33 5.78 -9.36
C LEU A 60 -11.70 5.96 -10.74
N ARG A 61 -10.68 6.82 -10.84
CA ARG A 61 -9.93 6.98 -12.09
C ARG A 61 -9.32 5.65 -12.56
N GLY A 62 -8.67 4.92 -11.67
CA GLY A 62 -8.09 3.61 -11.98
C GLY A 62 -9.14 2.60 -12.44
N ARG A 63 -10.29 2.55 -11.77
CA ARG A 63 -11.43 1.67 -12.11
C ARG A 63 -11.95 1.98 -13.51
N VAL A 64 -12.17 3.25 -13.82
CA VAL A 64 -12.66 3.68 -15.14
C VAL A 64 -11.69 3.31 -16.27
N PHE A 65 -10.37 3.48 -16.07
CA PHE A 65 -9.39 3.06 -17.08
C PHE A 65 -9.36 1.56 -17.32
N LYS A 66 -9.49 0.75 -16.26
CA LYS A 66 -9.57 -0.71 -16.37
C LYS A 66 -10.83 -1.13 -17.14
N ASP A 67 -11.96 -0.52 -16.82
CA ASP A 67 -13.23 -0.81 -17.50
C ASP A 67 -13.22 -0.36 -18.97
N LEU A 68 -12.60 0.78 -19.26
CA LEU A 68 -12.39 1.24 -20.64
C LEU A 68 -11.56 0.23 -21.43
N TRP A 69 -10.46 -0.27 -20.86
CA TRP A 69 -9.62 -1.30 -21.49
C TRP A 69 -10.42 -2.59 -21.73
N TYR A 70 -11.20 -3.02 -20.74
CA TYR A 70 -12.05 -4.20 -20.82
C TYR A 70 -13.05 -4.07 -21.96
N ARG A 71 -13.86 -3.02 -21.98
CA ARG A 71 -14.87 -2.76 -23.03
C ARG A 71 -14.24 -2.61 -24.41
N PHE A 72 -13.13 -1.88 -24.51
CA PHE A 72 -12.44 -1.70 -25.79
C PHE A 72 -12.03 -3.03 -26.41
N ASN A 73 -11.48 -3.94 -25.64
CA ASN A 73 -11.06 -5.23 -26.14
C ASN A 73 -12.24 -6.13 -26.50
N ILE A 74 -13.34 -6.10 -25.75
CA ILE A 74 -14.58 -6.82 -26.10
C ILE A 74 -15.14 -6.30 -27.43
N LEU A 75 -15.20 -4.99 -27.61
CA LEU A 75 -15.66 -4.37 -28.85
C LEU A 75 -14.75 -4.71 -30.05
N ASN A 76 -13.46 -4.95 -29.80
CA ASN A 76 -12.53 -5.46 -30.80
C ASN A 76 -12.56 -6.99 -30.95
N SER A 77 -13.65 -7.63 -30.54
CA SER A 77 -13.88 -9.05 -30.70
C SER A 77 -12.85 -9.94 -29.99
N LYS A 78 -12.30 -9.51 -28.86
CA LYS A 78 -11.49 -10.35 -27.98
C LYS A 78 -12.34 -11.05 -26.93
N ASN A 79 -11.91 -12.23 -26.49
CA ASN A 79 -12.41 -12.88 -25.28
C ASN A 79 -11.57 -12.42 -24.10
N VAL A 80 -12.08 -11.49 -23.30
CA VAL A 80 -11.36 -10.88 -22.19
C VAL A 80 -11.67 -11.62 -20.91
N VAL A 81 -10.68 -12.28 -20.33
CA VAL A 81 -10.74 -12.82 -18.97
C VAL A 81 -10.25 -11.74 -18.02
N PHE A 82 -11.17 -11.14 -17.29
CA PHE A 82 -10.89 -10.14 -16.28
C PHE A 82 -11.46 -10.60 -14.95
N ASN A 83 -10.60 -11.04 -14.06
CA ASN A 83 -11.01 -11.37 -12.71
C ASN A 83 -10.76 -10.18 -11.80
N ALA A 84 -11.81 -9.61 -11.25
CA ALA A 84 -11.69 -8.63 -10.19
C ALA A 84 -11.00 -9.25 -8.97
N GLY A 85 -10.44 -8.42 -8.12
CA GLY A 85 -9.78 -8.86 -6.90
C GLY A 85 -9.94 -7.87 -5.78
N TRP A 86 -9.79 -8.35 -4.56
CA TRP A 86 -9.85 -7.56 -3.34
C TRP A 86 -8.63 -7.86 -2.46
N ASP A 87 -7.87 -6.81 -2.15
CA ASP A 87 -6.81 -6.88 -1.16
C ASP A 87 -7.43 -6.72 0.23
N THR A 88 -7.33 -7.76 1.02
CA THR A 88 -8.16 -7.93 2.22
C THR A 88 -7.37 -8.27 3.47
N GLN A 89 -6.04 -8.14 3.44
CA GLN A 89 -5.16 -8.46 4.57
C GLN A 89 -3.98 -7.49 4.66
N GLY A 90 -3.20 -7.63 5.72
CA GLY A 90 -2.00 -6.85 5.97
C GLY A 90 -2.25 -5.58 6.77
N LEU A 91 -1.20 -4.80 6.95
CA LEU A 91 -1.12 -3.64 7.83
C LEU A 91 -2.23 -2.60 7.62
N PRO A 92 -2.62 -2.23 6.39
CA PRO A 92 -3.65 -1.21 6.21
C PRO A 92 -5.01 -1.58 6.82
N VAL A 93 -5.37 -2.86 6.79
CA VAL A 93 -6.62 -3.36 7.40
C VAL A 93 -6.44 -3.52 8.91
N GLU A 94 -5.28 -4.03 9.35
CA GLU A 94 -4.97 -4.20 10.77
C GLU A 94 -4.99 -2.87 11.52
N LEU A 95 -4.31 -1.84 11.01
CA LEU A 95 -4.28 -0.50 11.63
C LEU A 95 -5.68 0.12 11.76
N GLN A 96 -6.55 -0.11 10.78
CA GLN A 96 -7.93 0.34 10.89
C GLN A 96 -8.70 -0.43 11.97
N ALA A 97 -8.46 -1.74 12.07
CA ALA A 97 -9.06 -2.59 13.11
C ALA A 97 -8.56 -2.22 14.50
N GLU A 98 -7.26 -2.01 14.68
CA GLU A 98 -6.65 -1.55 15.93
C GLU A 98 -7.28 -0.22 16.38
N LYS A 99 -7.44 0.73 15.46
CA LYS A 99 -8.08 2.02 15.74
C LYS A 99 -9.54 1.86 16.20
N GLU A 100 -10.32 1.00 15.54
CA GLU A 100 -11.73 0.74 15.91
C GLU A 100 -11.84 -0.02 17.23
N LEU A 101 -10.85 -0.85 17.59
CA LEU A 101 -10.76 -1.54 18.87
C LEU A 101 -10.17 -0.69 20.01
N GLY A 102 -9.67 0.52 19.70
CA GLY A 102 -9.08 1.43 20.68
C GLY A 102 -7.67 1.05 21.12
N ILE A 103 -6.95 0.23 20.36
CA ILE A 103 -5.55 -0.16 20.59
C ILE A 103 -4.66 1.04 20.25
N LYS A 104 -3.87 1.52 21.23
CA LYS A 104 -3.09 2.77 21.08
C LYS A 104 -1.62 2.54 20.78
N ASN A 105 -1.04 1.48 21.34
CA ASN A 105 0.40 1.20 21.23
C ASN A 105 0.72 0.07 20.23
N GLY A 106 -0.23 -0.19 19.31
CA GLY A 106 -0.07 -1.18 18.25
C GLY A 106 -0.02 -2.62 18.76
N LYS A 107 0.64 -3.49 18.00
CA LYS A 107 0.67 -4.95 18.25
C LYS A 107 1.24 -5.35 19.63
N GLY A 108 2.01 -4.50 20.29
CA GLY A 108 2.53 -4.77 21.63
C GLY A 108 1.45 -4.92 22.72
N GLU A 109 0.24 -4.39 22.49
CA GLU A 109 -0.89 -4.58 23.40
C GLU A 109 -1.63 -5.92 23.20
N ILE A 110 -1.37 -6.60 22.08
CA ILE A 110 -2.05 -7.84 21.70
C ILE A 110 -1.21 -9.02 22.19
N THR A 111 -1.52 -9.51 23.38
CA THR A 111 -0.71 -10.52 24.08
C THR A 111 -1.43 -11.86 24.27
N THR A 112 -2.75 -11.92 24.06
CA THR A 112 -3.55 -13.11 24.27
C THR A 112 -4.18 -13.61 22.98
N GLN A 113 -4.42 -14.92 22.91
CA GLN A 113 -5.10 -15.56 21.77
C GLN A 113 -6.48 -14.93 21.51
N GLN A 114 -7.23 -14.62 22.55
CA GLN A 114 -8.55 -13.97 22.42
C GLN A 114 -8.46 -12.57 21.79
N GLN A 115 -7.40 -11.80 22.09
CA GLN A 115 -7.19 -10.49 21.47
C GLN A 115 -6.84 -10.62 19.98
N ILE A 116 -6.06 -11.64 19.60
CA ILE A 116 -5.75 -11.94 18.20
C ILE A 116 -7.05 -12.28 17.44
N GLU A 117 -7.86 -13.16 18.00
CA GLU A 117 -9.15 -13.56 17.41
C GLU A 117 -10.09 -12.37 17.22
N ASN A 118 -10.18 -11.49 18.23
CA ASN A 118 -10.97 -10.28 18.16
C ASN A 118 -10.46 -9.33 17.07
N LEU A 119 -9.14 -9.16 16.92
CA LEU A 119 -8.54 -8.35 15.87
C LEU A 119 -8.87 -8.91 14.49
N VAL A 120 -8.69 -10.21 14.29
CA VAL A 120 -8.99 -10.89 13.02
C VAL A 120 -10.48 -10.74 12.65
N GLU A 121 -11.36 -10.91 13.63
CA GLU A 121 -12.81 -10.73 13.42
C GLU A 121 -13.14 -9.29 13.04
N GLN A 122 -12.51 -8.32 13.70
CA GLN A 122 -12.69 -6.91 13.37
C GLN A 122 -12.15 -6.59 11.96
N CYS A 123 -11.00 -7.14 11.56
CA CYS A 123 -10.49 -7.03 10.19
C CYS A 123 -11.52 -7.54 9.17
N LYS A 124 -12.10 -8.71 9.39
CA LYS A 124 -13.13 -9.29 8.50
C LYS A 124 -14.38 -8.42 8.42
N LYS A 125 -14.81 -7.81 9.53
CA LYS A 125 -15.94 -6.86 9.55
C LYS A 125 -15.65 -5.61 8.72
N ILE A 126 -14.44 -5.04 8.85
CA ILE A 126 -14.00 -3.88 8.09
C ILE A 126 -13.98 -4.18 6.59
N VAL A 127 -13.36 -5.28 6.20
CA VAL A 127 -13.30 -5.73 4.81
C VAL A 127 -14.71 -5.89 4.22
N SER A 128 -15.63 -6.56 4.92
CA SER A 128 -17.01 -6.75 4.46
C SER A 128 -17.76 -5.42 4.31
N LYS A 129 -17.59 -4.50 5.27
CA LYS A 129 -18.20 -3.16 5.25
C LYS A 129 -17.74 -2.34 4.05
N PHE A 130 -16.44 -2.31 3.78
CA PHE A 130 -15.92 -1.51 2.67
C PHE A 130 -16.15 -2.18 1.33
N HIS A 131 -16.12 -3.51 1.24
CA HIS A 131 -16.48 -4.23 0.03
C HIS A 131 -17.85 -3.80 -0.50
N GLN A 132 -18.88 -3.76 0.34
CA GLN A 132 -20.19 -3.31 -0.09
C GLN A 132 -20.18 -1.88 -0.65
N LYS A 133 -19.45 -0.96 0.00
CA LYS A 133 -19.30 0.42 -0.47
C LYS A 133 -18.61 0.51 -1.83
N TRP A 134 -17.59 -0.32 -2.06
CA TRP A 134 -16.92 -0.39 -3.36
C TRP A 134 -17.84 -0.92 -4.44
N LEU A 135 -18.63 -1.97 -4.18
CA LEU A 135 -19.62 -2.49 -5.12
C LEU A 135 -20.67 -1.43 -5.48
N ASP A 136 -21.13 -0.66 -4.49
CA ASP A 136 -22.12 0.41 -4.72
C ASP A 136 -21.55 1.51 -5.63
N VAL A 137 -20.26 1.82 -5.48
CA VAL A 137 -19.58 2.80 -6.34
C VAL A 137 -19.36 2.23 -7.74
N ASP A 138 -18.88 1.00 -7.88
CA ASP A 138 -18.69 0.35 -9.17
C ASP A 138 -20.02 0.26 -9.94
N LYS A 139 -21.11 -0.04 -9.26
CA LYS A 139 -22.46 -0.01 -9.85
C LYS A 139 -22.86 1.39 -10.33
N LYS A 140 -22.55 2.45 -9.54
CA LYS A 140 -22.81 3.83 -9.95
C LYS A 140 -21.98 4.25 -11.16
N LEU A 141 -20.74 3.79 -11.25
CA LEU A 141 -19.85 4.03 -12.39
C LEU A 141 -20.22 3.18 -13.62
N GLY A 142 -21.06 2.16 -13.44
CA GLY A 142 -21.45 1.24 -14.52
C GLY A 142 -20.31 0.33 -14.96
N MET A 143 -19.50 -0.16 -14.02
CA MET A 143 -18.41 -1.11 -14.30
C MET A 143 -18.94 -2.39 -14.94
N SER A 144 -18.21 -2.93 -15.92
CA SER A 144 -18.64 -4.05 -16.75
C SER A 144 -17.93 -5.37 -16.46
N PHE A 145 -16.81 -5.34 -15.71
CA PHE A 145 -16.07 -6.56 -15.42
C PHE A 145 -16.69 -7.35 -14.25
N ASP A 146 -16.47 -8.67 -14.27
CA ASP A 146 -17.03 -9.60 -13.30
C ASP A 146 -16.53 -9.32 -11.87
N GLN A 147 -17.49 -9.04 -10.99
CA GLN A 147 -17.25 -8.81 -9.55
C GLN A 147 -17.62 -10.03 -8.70
N GLU A 148 -18.46 -10.94 -9.22
CA GLU A 148 -18.98 -12.09 -8.46
C GLU A 148 -17.90 -13.14 -8.25
N ASN A 149 -17.06 -13.36 -9.28
CA ASN A 149 -15.93 -14.28 -9.23
C ASN A 149 -14.61 -13.62 -8.79
N ALA A 150 -14.67 -12.48 -8.10
CA ALA A 150 -13.50 -11.81 -7.59
C ALA A 150 -12.71 -12.68 -6.61
N TYR A 151 -11.38 -12.66 -6.73
CA TYR A 151 -10.53 -13.31 -5.73
C TYR A 151 -10.34 -12.42 -4.50
N TRP A 152 -10.08 -13.03 -3.36
CA TRP A 152 -9.87 -12.39 -2.07
C TRP A 152 -8.56 -12.86 -1.49
N THR A 153 -7.66 -11.95 -1.16
CA THR A 153 -6.29 -12.32 -0.75
C THR A 153 -6.24 -13.06 0.59
N TYR A 154 -7.23 -12.90 1.49
CA TYR A 154 -7.28 -13.62 2.76
C TYR A 154 -7.89 -15.03 2.67
N LYS A 155 -8.44 -15.44 1.52
CA LYS A 155 -9.00 -16.77 1.36
C LYS A 155 -7.92 -17.84 1.23
N ASP A 156 -8.16 -18.99 1.83
CA ASP A 156 -7.23 -20.11 1.86
C ASP A 156 -6.80 -20.56 0.45
N GLU A 157 -7.71 -20.55 -0.53
CA GLU A 157 -7.40 -20.92 -1.92
C GLU A 157 -6.40 -19.97 -2.58
N TYR A 158 -6.44 -18.69 -2.23
CA TYR A 158 -5.46 -17.71 -2.70
C TYR A 158 -4.11 -17.93 -2.04
N ILE A 159 -4.12 -18.02 -0.70
CA ILE A 159 -2.93 -18.26 0.11
C ILE A 159 -2.23 -19.56 -0.30
N GLU A 160 -2.97 -20.65 -0.51
CA GLU A 160 -2.40 -21.93 -0.96
C GLU A 160 -1.69 -21.80 -2.32
N LYS A 161 -2.26 -21.04 -3.27
CA LYS A 161 -1.62 -20.80 -4.56
C LYS A 161 -0.34 -19.99 -4.43
N GLU A 162 -0.34 -18.97 -3.58
CA GLU A 162 0.84 -18.17 -3.30
C GLU A 162 1.95 -19.01 -2.65
N TRP A 163 1.63 -19.84 -1.67
CA TRP A 163 2.58 -20.77 -1.07
C TRP A 163 3.15 -21.78 -2.07
N LYS A 164 2.36 -22.26 -3.01
CA LYS A 164 2.84 -23.13 -4.10
C LYS A 164 3.86 -22.42 -4.99
N LEU A 165 3.65 -21.12 -5.28
CA LEU A 165 4.60 -20.32 -6.04
C LEU A 165 5.91 -20.10 -5.29
N LEU A 166 5.83 -19.74 -4.00
CA LEU A 166 6.99 -19.56 -3.13
C LEU A 166 7.80 -20.86 -3.00
N LYS A 167 7.11 -21.99 -2.81
CA LYS A 167 7.76 -23.31 -2.79
C LYS A 167 8.51 -23.59 -4.07
N ARG A 168 7.91 -23.35 -5.23
CA ARG A 168 8.59 -23.53 -6.54
C ARG A 168 9.77 -22.59 -6.71
N ALA A 169 9.68 -21.35 -6.23
CA ALA A 169 10.79 -20.41 -6.25
C ALA A 169 11.97 -20.92 -5.40
N HIS A 170 11.68 -21.46 -4.22
CA HIS A 170 12.67 -22.08 -3.36
C HIS A 170 13.31 -23.34 -4.01
N GLU A 171 12.50 -24.23 -4.57
CA GLU A 171 12.97 -25.46 -5.24
C GLU A 171 13.83 -25.18 -6.49
N ASN A 172 13.73 -23.98 -7.06
CA ASN A 172 14.53 -23.55 -8.21
C ASN A 172 15.64 -22.55 -7.83
N ASP A 173 16.01 -22.44 -6.56
CA ASP A 173 17.04 -21.55 -6.02
C ASP A 173 16.84 -20.04 -6.37
N ILE A 174 15.59 -19.62 -6.63
CA ILE A 174 15.23 -18.23 -6.90
C ILE A 174 15.00 -17.48 -5.58
N LEU A 175 14.53 -18.17 -4.53
CA LEU A 175 14.32 -17.64 -3.20
C LEU A 175 15.50 -17.97 -2.31
N THR A 176 16.24 -16.95 -1.86
CA THR A 176 17.42 -17.08 -1.01
C THR A 176 17.31 -16.22 0.24
N GLU A 177 18.04 -16.59 1.30
CA GLU A 177 18.20 -15.74 2.47
C GLU A 177 19.21 -14.62 2.23
N GLY A 178 18.95 -13.44 2.76
CA GLY A 178 19.83 -12.30 2.66
C GLY A 178 19.52 -11.21 3.66
N TYR A 179 20.45 -10.28 3.82
CA TYR A 179 20.30 -9.13 4.71
C TYR A 179 20.06 -7.86 3.89
N ARG A 180 19.11 -7.04 4.38
CA ARG A 180 18.81 -5.76 3.77
C ARG A 180 18.55 -4.72 4.86
N VAL A 181 19.15 -3.53 4.69
CA VAL A 181 18.86 -2.40 5.57
C VAL A 181 17.50 -1.81 5.18
N VAL A 182 16.59 -1.75 6.14
CA VAL A 182 15.23 -1.20 5.97
C VAL A 182 14.86 -0.38 7.18
N ALA A 183 13.94 0.59 7.02
CA ALA A 183 13.30 1.24 8.15
C ALA A 183 12.36 0.25 8.84
N TYR A 184 12.29 0.30 10.17
CA TYR A 184 11.47 -0.58 10.99
C TYR A 184 10.58 0.23 11.92
N CYS A 185 9.29 -0.11 11.96
CA CYS A 185 8.34 0.51 12.88
C CYS A 185 8.17 -0.35 14.14
N PRO A 186 8.59 0.14 15.32
CA PRO A 186 8.46 -0.63 16.56
C PRO A 186 7.00 -0.79 17.03
N SER A 187 6.11 0.12 16.65
CA SER A 187 4.67 0.03 16.96
C SER A 187 3.99 -1.06 16.13
N CYS A 188 4.20 -1.04 14.81
CA CYS A 188 3.65 -2.05 13.90
C CYS A 188 4.42 -3.37 13.91
N GLN A 189 5.63 -3.38 14.49
CA GLN A 189 6.55 -4.53 14.56
C GLN A 189 6.86 -5.13 13.17
N THR A 190 7.09 -4.26 12.20
CA THR A 190 7.39 -4.66 10.82
C THR A 190 8.33 -3.69 10.13
N SER A 191 8.98 -4.16 9.07
CA SER A 191 9.74 -3.30 8.16
C SER A 191 8.79 -2.44 7.33
N LEU A 192 9.25 -1.22 6.99
CA LEU A 192 8.50 -0.26 6.21
C LEU A 192 8.96 -0.23 4.75
N SER A 193 8.02 -0.06 3.83
CA SER A 193 8.31 0.24 2.44
C SER A 193 8.80 1.69 2.26
N HIS A 194 9.48 1.98 1.15
CA HIS A 194 9.88 3.35 0.82
C HIS A 194 8.71 4.34 0.76
N SER A 195 7.53 3.89 0.30
CA SER A 195 6.34 4.73 0.24
C SER A 195 5.83 5.12 1.62
N GLU A 196 5.84 4.19 2.57
CA GLU A 196 5.44 4.44 3.96
C GLU A 196 6.41 5.38 4.65
N VAL A 197 7.72 5.17 4.47
CA VAL A 197 8.75 6.07 5.00
C VAL A 197 8.58 7.48 4.46
N ASN A 198 8.38 7.64 3.15
CA ASN A 198 8.21 8.95 2.51
C ASN A 198 6.99 9.72 3.03
N GLN A 199 5.93 9.02 3.45
CA GLN A 199 4.73 9.64 4.02
C GLN A 199 4.89 10.02 5.49
N GLY A 200 5.89 9.49 6.18
CA GLY A 200 6.13 9.70 7.61
C GLY A 200 7.11 10.83 7.94
N TYR A 201 7.61 11.59 6.97
CA TYR A 201 8.51 12.70 7.24
C TYR A 201 7.78 13.87 7.91
N GLU A 202 8.25 14.24 9.08
CA GLU A 202 7.73 15.37 9.84
C GLU A 202 8.88 16.26 10.32
N MET A 203 8.59 17.54 10.56
CA MET A 203 9.52 18.44 11.22
C MET A 203 9.44 18.20 12.72
N VAL A 204 10.48 17.60 13.26
CA VAL A 204 10.59 17.30 14.69
C VAL A 204 11.74 18.08 15.32
N GLN A 205 11.65 18.31 16.62
CA GLN A 205 12.71 18.91 17.40
C GLN A 205 13.35 17.82 18.27
N ASP A 206 14.54 17.38 17.84
CA ASP A 206 15.31 16.38 18.57
C ASP A 206 16.46 17.04 19.36
N PRO A 207 16.78 16.54 20.56
CA PRO A 207 17.98 16.96 21.29
C PRO A 207 19.23 16.49 20.54
N SER A 208 20.21 17.35 20.46
CA SER A 208 21.54 17.00 19.93
C SER A 208 22.60 17.14 20.99
N LEU A 209 23.67 16.38 20.82
CA LEU A 209 24.81 16.38 21.73
C LEU A 209 26.10 16.71 20.97
N TYR A 210 26.89 17.60 21.53
CA TYR A 210 28.29 17.77 21.17
C TYR A 210 29.18 17.14 22.27
N TYR A 211 30.11 16.28 21.89
CA TYR A 211 31.05 15.69 22.83
C TYR A 211 32.47 15.78 22.28
N LYS A 212 33.43 15.69 23.19
CA LYS A 212 34.86 15.83 22.88
C LYS A 212 35.53 14.47 22.91
N VAL A 213 36.36 14.19 21.91
CA VAL A 213 37.24 13.03 21.86
C VAL A 213 38.68 13.55 21.90
N LYS A 214 39.44 13.18 22.90
CA LYS A 214 40.84 13.59 23.04
C LYS A 214 41.70 12.82 22.07
N LEU A 215 42.62 13.49 21.37
CA LEU A 215 43.66 12.84 20.58
C LEU A 215 44.73 12.24 21.53
N GLU A 216 45.27 11.10 21.15
CA GLU A 216 46.18 10.34 22.02
C GLU A 216 47.52 11.08 22.21
N ASP A 217 48.08 11.65 21.15
CA ASP A 217 49.42 12.24 21.11
C ASP A 217 49.43 13.76 21.28
N GLU A 218 48.30 14.42 21.38
CA GLU A 218 48.17 15.87 21.45
C GLU A 218 47.14 16.31 22.49
N ASP A 219 47.37 17.50 23.08
CA ASP A 219 46.36 18.10 23.98
C ASP A 219 45.29 18.87 23.20
N VAL A 220 44.68 18.14 22.28
CA VAL A 220 43.67 18.64 21.34
C VAL A 220 42.45 17.72 21.38
N TYR A 221 41.27 18.27 21.17
CA TYR A 221 40.00 17.56 21.16
C TYR A 221 39.33 17.65 19.81
N LEU A 222 38.88 16.52 19.29
CA LEU A 222 37.99 16.47 18.17
C LEU A 222 36.57 16.67 18.66
N ILE A 223 35.80 17.57 18.04
CA ILE A 223 34.39 17.82 18.38
C ILE A 223 33.52 16.99 17.48
N VAL A 224 32.69 16.15 18.08
CA VAL A 224 31.71 15.31 17.40
C VAL A 224 30.32 15.79 17.76
N TRP A 225 29.46 15.89 16.75
CA TRP A 225 28.05 16.22 16.91
C TRP A 225 27.18 15.04 16.52
N THR A 226 26.12 14.78 17.30
CA THR A 226 25.15 13.72 17.01
C THR A 226 23.76 14.09 17.49
N THR A 227 22.74 13.62 16.75
CA THR A 227 21.33 13.58 17.20
C THR A 227 20.98 12.25 17.87
N MET A 228 21.93 11.31 17.95
CA MET A 228 21.75 9.97 18.51
C MET A 228 22.69 9.75 19.71
N PRO A 229 22.55 10.51 20.82
CA PRO A 229 23.49 10.49 21.94
C PRO A 229 23.59 9.13 22.64
N PHE A 230 22.60 8.27 22.48
CA PHE A 230 22.62 6.93 23.05
C PHE A 230 23.65 5.99 22.39
N THR A 231 24.18 6.33 21.20
CA THR A 231 25.25 5.54 20.55
C THR A 231 26.61 5.75 21.17
N LEU A 232 26.80 6.78 21.98
CA LEU A 232 28.09 7.14 22.59
C LEU A 232 28.78 5.98 23.33
N VAL A 233 28.00 5.09 23.95
CA VAL A 233 28.52 3.92 24.68
C VAL A 233 29.03 2.80 23.77
N THR A 234 28.73 2.85 22.48
CA THR A 234 29.14 1.88 21.46
C THR A 234 30.04 2.48 20.39
N ASP A 235 30.29 3.78 20.43
CA ASP A 235 31.12 4.46 19.43
C ASP A 235 32.60 4.02 19.62
N ALA A 236 33.15 3.35 18.63
CA ALA A 236 34.51 2.80 18.65
C ALA A 236 35.47 3.55 17.74
N MET A 237 34.98 4.34 16.79
CA MET A 237 35.79 5.04 15.79
C MET A 237 35.12 6.35 15.40
N VAL A 238 35.93 7.31 14.96
CA VAL A 238 35.48 8.57 14.36
C VAL A 238 35.90 8.58 12.89
N GLY A 239 34.93 8.72 12.00
CA GLY A 239 35.16 8.92 10.58
C GLY A 239 35.22 10.43 10.24
N PHE A 240 36.10 10.81 9.31
CA PHE A 240 36.14 12.16 8.78
C PHE A 240 36.25 12.12 7.25
N ASN A 241 35.83 13.22 6.61
CA ASN A 241 35.99 13.35 5.18
C ASN A 241 37.37 13.94 4.85
N PRO A 242 38.26 13.23 4.14
CA PRO A 242 39.60 13.72 3.83
C PRO A 242 39.62 14.90 2.85
N ASP A 243 38.52 15.12 2.10
CA ASP A 243 38.40 16.21 1.14
C ASP A 243 37.90 17.51 1.75
N GLU A 244 37.55 17.52 3.04
CA GLU A 244 37.07 18.69 3.77
C GLU A 244 38.18 19.35 4.59
N GLU A 245 38.07 20.66 4.79
CA GLU A 245 39.03 21.40 5.64
C GLU A 245 38.60 21.37 7.11
N TYR A 246 39.54 21.03 7.97
CA TYR A 246 39.38 21.11 9.43
C TYR A 246 40.32 22.14 10.01
N VAL A 247 39.86 22.85 11.02
CA VAL A 247 40.65 23.95 11.64
C VAL A 247 40.79 23.75 13.14
N TYR A 248 41.92 24.22 13.67
CA TYR A 248 42.14 24.30 15.08
C TYR A 248 41.51 25.59 15.64
N VAL A 249 40.68 25.45 16.65
CA VAL A 249 39.99 26.58 17.31
C VAL A 249 40.36 26.61 18.77
N SER A 250 40.75 27.77 19.29
CA SER A 250 40.97 27.97 20.71
C SER A 250 39.62 28.12 21.44
N ALA A 251 39.37 27.27 22.42
CA ALA A 251 38.13 27.25 23.21
C ALA A 251 38.50 27.29 24.72
N GLY A 252 38.67 28.49 25.23
CA GLY A 252 39.19 28.70 26.59
C GLY A 252 40.62 28.21 26.71
N ASN A 253 40.85 27.22 27.57
CA ASN A 253 42.18 26.62 27.78
C ASN A 253 42.41 25.36 26.93
N GLU A 254 41.51 25.05 26.02
CA GLU A 254 41.55 23.85 25.15
C GLU A 254 41.71 24.22 23.68
N THR A 255 42.27 23.32 22.92
CA THR A 255 42.33 23.42 21.46
C THR A 255 41.36 22.37 20.87
N TRP A 256 40.47 22.80 20.00
CA TRP A 256 39.48 21.93 19.36
C TRP A 256 39.71 21.86 17.86
N ILE A 257 39.46 20.68 17.28
CA ILE A 257 39.37 20.46 15.82
C ILE A 257 37.92 20.46 15.44
N VAL A 258 37.56 21.33 14.50
CA VAL A 258 36.20 21.43 13.92
C VAL A 258 36.25 21.54 12.41
N GLY A 259 35.17 21.16 11.72
CA GLY A 259 35.04 21.40 10.29
C GLY A 259 34.99 22.90 9.99
N LYS A 260 35.67 23.34 8.93
CA LYS A 260 35.62 24.71 8.45
C LYS A 260 34.32 24.87 7.63
N ILE A 261 33.53 25.89 7.99
CA ILE A 261 32.30 26.25 7.26
C ILE A 261 32.67 27.16 6.07
#